data_1f50b0c43f4043058cab0dd5f7756a1a
#
_entry.id   1f50b0c43f4043058cab0dd5f7756a1a
#
_cell.length_a   1.000
_cell.length_b   1.000
_cell.length_c   1.000
_cell.angle_alpha   90.00
_cell.angle_beta   90.00
_cell.angle_gamma   90.00
#
_symmetry.space_group_name_H-M   'P 1'
#
loop_
_entity.id
_entity.type
_entity.pdbx_description
1 polymer ?
#
loop_
_entity_poly.entity_id
_entity_poly.type
_entity_poly.pdbx_seq_one_letter_code
_entity_poly.pdbx_strand_id
1 'polypeptide(L)'
;MYTMAFDIRIGTYKLCMIDKVEIHRSVELLADTAVITLPASEYNHALQVEDKLKRGDKVIITLGYEEAGLETEFEGWLQRISTDGGNVKLYCEDDIFLFRKDMKNEVLQKVALKDLLAKVVSECGLSFKVECSYSWTYGKFVINNATGYDVLKKVQEECGADIYLQDETLHIHPPGEKMGVECFYDFALNVEEDNLTYHRAEDKKVQVIVKALMPDGTVKEVETGATGGDKIEIKCATNDEPSMKARGELEVKRRSFDGYDGSITGWLIPVCRPSDSVTLHDADYPYKDGTYFVTAVDTEFSSAGGKRKVSLGFRLS
;
A
#
# COMPACT_ATOMS: atom_id res chain seq x y z
N MET A 1 -31.82 6.25 -3.33
CA MET A 1 -30.84 7.37 -3.09
C MET A 1 -30.10 6.97 -1.84
N TYR A 2 -28.77 6.93 -1.90
CA TYR A 2 -27.97 6.56 -0.73
C TYR A 2 -27.62 7.79 0.10
N THR A 3 -27.77 7.72 1.41
CA THR A 3 -27.37 8.77 2.38
C THR A 3 -25.98 8.48 2.90
N MET A 4 -25.02 9.38 2.67
CA MET A 4 -23.65 9.19 3.16
C MET A 4 -23.60 9.33 4.67
N ALA A 5 -22.83 8.45 5.31
CA ALA A 5 -22.63 8.43 6.75
C ALA A 5 -21.18 8.10 7.12
N PHE A 6 -20.75 8.59 8.28
CA PHE A 6 -19.43 8.31 8.82
C PHE A 6 -19.44 8.15 10.34
N ASP A 7 -18.49 7.38 10.87
CA ASP A 7 -18.10 7.35 12.28
C ASP A 7 -16.58 7.45 12.35
N ILE A 8 -16.07 8.56 12.88
CA ILE A 8 -14.64 8.80 13.00
C ILE A 8 -14.29 9.04 14.46
N ARG A 9 -13.33 8.25 14.94
CA ARG A 9 -12.88 8.30 16.33
C ARG A 9 -11.36 8.52 16.38
N ILE A 10 -10.93 9.43 17.26
CA ILE A 10 -9.53 9.74 17.51
C ILE A 10 -9.30 9.75 19.01
N GLY A 11 -8.54 8.79 19.53
CA GLY A 11 -8.41 8.57 20.95
C GLY A 11 -9.77 8.34 21.61
N THR A 12 -10.16 9.21 22.51
CA THR A 12 -11.47 9.17 23.21
C THR A 12 -12.53 10.04 22.54
N TYR A 13 -12.19 10.75 21.48
CA TYR A 13 -13.11 11.71 20.83
C TYR A 13 -13.76 11.10 19.59
N LYS A 14 -15.03 11.44 19.40
CA LYS A 14 -15.78 11.18 18.19
C LYS A 14 -15.97 12.48 17.43
N LEU A 15 -15.61 12.51 16.15
CA LEU A 15 -15.83 13.67 15.29
C LEU A 15 -17.30 13.69 14.85
N CYS A 16 -17.96 14.82 15.02
CA CYS A 16 -19.35 15.04 14.60
C CYS A 16 -19.45 15.82 13.29
N MET A 17 -18.34 16.45 12.85
CA MET A 17 -18.31 17.25 11.65
C MET A 17 -16.93 17.13 10.98
N ILE A 18 -16.94 16.93 9.67
CA ILE A 18 -15.75 16.88 8.82
C ILE A 18 -16.03 17.67 7.54
N ASP A 19 -14.99 18.15 6.91
CA ASP A 19 -15.05 18.74 5.56
C ASP A 19 -14.72 17.67 4.52
N LYS A 20 -13.59 16.96 4.71
CA LYS A 20 -13.13 15.93 3.81
C LYS A 20 -12.35 14.84 4.54
N VAL A 21 -12.44 13.61 4.03
CA VAL A 21 -11.54 12.50 4.36
C VAL A 21 -10.92 11.98 3.07
N GLU A 22 -9.60 11.81 3.07
CA GLU A 22 -8.83 11.23 2.00
C GLU A 22 -8.03 10.08 2.57
N ILE A 23 -8.19 8.87 2.02
CA ILE A 23 -7.45 7.68 2.46
C ILE A 23 -6.70 7.15 1.24
N HIS A 24 -5.40 6.97 1.39
CA HIS A 24 -4.54 6.38 0.37
C HIS A 24 -3.94 5.07 0.89
N ARG A 25 -4.19 3.99 0.17
CA ARG A 25 -3.69 2.65 0.44
C ARG A 25 -2.97 2.09 -0.76
N SER A 26 -1.84 1.42 -0.58
CA SER A 26 -1.09 0.85 -1.69
C SER A 26 -0.13 -0.25 -1.26
N VAL A 27 -0.07 -1.35 -1.99
CA VAL A 27 0.98 -2.38 -1.83
C VAL A 27 2.38 -1.87 -2.18
N GLU A 28 2.48 -0.76 -2.89
CA GLU A 28 3.77 -0.16 -3.28
C GLU A 28 4.33 0.78 -2.21
N LEU A 29 3.48 1.24 -1.30
CA LEU A 29 3.87 2.06 -0.15
C LEU A 29 3.91 1.19 1.10
N LEU A 30 4.85 1.49 1.99
CA LEU A 30 5.01 0.74 3.23
C LEU A 30 3.86 1.01 4.20
N ALA A 31 3.30 2.22 4.20
CA ALA A 31 2.26 2.63 5.12
C ALA A 31 1.07 3.22 4.37
N ASP A 32 -0.12 2.80 4.77
CA ASP A 32 -1.36 3.44 4.39
C ASP A 32 -1.53 4.76 5.15
N THR A 33 -2.12 5.74 4.50
CA THR A 33 -2.30 7.07 5.08
C THR A 33 -3.73 7.56 4.99
N ALA A 34 -4.14 8.38 5.95
CA ALA A 34 -5.40 9.11 5.89
C ALA A 34 -5.20 10.58 6.26
N VAL A 35 -5.95 11.46 5.62
CA VAL A 35 -6.03 12.88 5.95
C VAL A 35 -7.48 13.23 6.24
N ILE A 36 -7.74 13.71 7.44
CA ILE A 36 -9.05 14.22 7.85
C ILE A 36 -8.95 15.74 7.87
N THR A 37 -9.74 16.40 7.05
CA THR A 37 -9.87 17.86 7.05
C THR A 37 -11.09 18.26 7.85
N LEU A 38 -10.88 19.06 8.86
CA LEU A 38 -11.95 19.64 9.71
C LEU A 38 -12.36 21.01 9.16
N PRO A 39 -13.66 21.36 9.29
CA PRO A 39 -14.14 22.67 8.83
C PRO A 39 -13.41 23.83 9.52
N ALA A 40 -13.56 25.01 8.94
CA ALA A 40 -12.83 26.25 9.23
C ALA A 40 -12.44 26.49 10.69
N SER A 41 -11.32 27.17 10.86
CA SER A 41 -10.59 27.38 12.13
C SER A 41 -11.42 27.95 13.27
N GLU A 42 -12.48 28.70 13.00
CA GLU A 42 -13.34 29.30 14.04
C GLU A 42 -14.02 28.26 14.94
N TYR A 43 -14.52 27.13 14.33
CA TYR A 43 -15.09 26.03 15.09
C TYR A 43 -14.02 25.22 15.81
N ASN A 44 -12.88 24.99 15.17
CA ASN A 44 -11.79 24.20 15.72
C ASN A 44 -11.08 24.93 16.85
N HIS A 45 -10.94 26.25 16.74
CA HIS A 45 -10.39 27.07 17.82
C HIS A 45 -11.29 27.08 19.06
N ALA A 46 -12.61 27.22 18.87
CA ALA A 46 -13.58 27.15 19.95
C ALA A 46 -13.60 25.74 20.63
N LEU A 47 -13.35 24.68 19.90
CA LEU A 47 -13.30 23.30 20.40
C LEU A 47 -11.93 22.90 20.94
N GLN A 48 -10.89 23.70 20.74
CA GLN A 48 -9.50 23.42 21.15
C GLN A 48 -9.02 22.04 20.65
N VAL A 49 -9.30 21.72 19.38
CA VAL A 49 -9.00 20.41 18.80
C VAL A 49 -7.51 20.07 18.91
N GLU A 50 -6.64 21.07 18.65
CA GLU A 50 -5.18 20.89 18.72
C GLU A 50 -4.67 20.57 20.14
N ASP A 51 -5.37 21.05 21.17
CA ASP A 51 -5.00 20.75 22.56
C ASP A 51 -5.52 19.38 23.04
N LYS A 52 -6.58 18.88 22.41
CA LYS A 52 -7.25 17.63 22.80
C LYS A 52 -6.70 16.42 22.10
N LEU A 53 -6.30 16.56 20.84
CA LEU A 53 -5.77 15.46 20.02
C LEU A 53 -4.25 15.48 20.07
N LYS A 54 -3.63 14.29 20.20
CA LYS A 54 -2.18 14.17 20.33
C LYS A 54 -1.64 13.16 19.33
N ARG A 55 -0.41 13.42 18.89
CA ARG A 55 0.35 12.42 18.13
C ARG A 55 0.37 11.09 18.88
N GLY A 56 0.01 10.01 18.18
CA GLY A 56 -0.09 8.68 18.75
C GLY A 56 -1.48 8.32 19.28
N ASP A 57 -2.48 9.18 19.14
CA ASP A 57 -3.87 8.79 19.38
C ASP A 57 -4.34 7.80 18.32
N LYS A 58 -5.02 6.73 18.73
CA LYS A 58 -5.59 5.73 17.80
C LYS A 58 -6.69 6.39 16.97
N VAL A 59 -6.69 6.13 15.68
CA VAL A 59 -7.67 6.65 14.71
C VAL A 59 -8.42 5.50 14.09
N ILE A 60 -9.74 5.61 14.04
CA ILE A 60 -10.62 4.68 13.34
C ILE A 60 -11.55 5.52 12.45
N ILE A 61 -11.54 5.24 11.15
CA ILE A 61 -12.37 5.91 10.16
C ILE A 61 -13.31 4.87 9.55
N THR A 62 -14.59 5.06 9.77
CA THR A 62 -15.66 4.22 9.23
C THR A 62 -16.53 5.08 8.31
N LEU A 63 -16.66 4.69 7.05
CA LEU A 63 -17.39 5.42 6.01
C LEU A 63 -18.39 4.50 5.33
N GLY A 64 -19.41 5.08 4.70
CA GLY A 64 -20.36 4.32 3.90
C GLY A 64 -21.69 5.05 3.69
N TYR A 65 -22.73 4.27 3.58
CA TYR A 65 -24.11 4.74 3.37
C TYR A 65 -25.03 4.16 4.44
N GLU A 66 -25.97 4.97 4.94
CA GLU A 66 -26.92 4.52 5.98
C GLU A 66 -27.68 3.25 5.54
N GLU A 67 -28.06 3.19 4.27
CA GLU A 67 -28.87 2.09 3.72
C GLU A 67 -28.08 0.82 3.41
N ALA A 68 -26.75 0.94 3.17
CA ALA A 68 -25.88 -0.17 2.79
C ALA A 68 -24.95 -0.62 3.93
N GLY A 69 -24.84 0.19 4.97
CA GLY A 69 -23.91 -0.02 6.08
C GLY A 69 -22.63 0.83 5.95
N LEU A 70 -21.93 0.91 7.06
CA LEU A 70 -20.65 1.57 7.16
C LEU A 70 -19.54 0.52 7.32
N GLU A 71 -18.43 0.75 6.63
CA GLU A 71 -17.26 -0.12 6.68
C GLU A 71 -16.05 0.62 7.27
N THR A 72 -15.22 -0.07 8.02
CA THR A 72 -13.98 0.50 8.51
C THR A 72 -12.99 0.65 7.36
N GLU A 73 -12.80 1.90 6.97
CA GLU A 73 -11.93 2.26 5.84
C GLU A 73 -10.48 2.47 6.26
N PHE A 74 -10.23 2.85 7.51
CA PHE A 74 -8.88 3.09 7.99
C PHE A 74 -8.79 2.87 9.49
N GLU A 75 -7.74 2.19 9.90
CA GLU A 75 -7.30 2.12 11.30
C GLU A 75 -5.82 2.49 11.37
N GLY A 76 -5.46 3.30 12.36
CA GLY A 76 -4.09 3.76 12.50
C GLY A 76 -3.92 4.74 13.63
N TRP A 77 -3.00 5.69 13.45
CA TRP A 77 -2.51 6.59 14.48
C TRP A 77 -2.42 8.01 13.96
N LEU A 78 -2.75 8.97 14.79
CA LEU A 78 -2.55 10.38 14.49
C LEU A 78 -1.04 10.69 14.45
N GLN A 79 -0.54 11.02 13.26
CA GLN A 79 0.88 11.32 13.04
C GLN A 79 1.20 12.78 13.36
N ARG A 80 0.39 13.70 12.85
CA ARG A 80 0.54 15.14 13.08
C ARG A 80 -0.75 15.91 12.80
N ILE A 81 -0.83 17.08 13.38
CA ILE A 81 -1.86 18.07 13.13
C ILE A 81 -1.22 19.25 12.40
N SER A 82 -1.92 19.81 11.43
CA SER A 82 -1.48 21.00 10.70
C SER A 82 -2.65 21.94 10.48
N THR A 83 -2.44 23.21 10.70
CA THR A 83 -3.36 24.29 10.32
C THR A 83 -2.88 24.89 9.00
N ASP A 84 -3.68 24.79 7.96
CA ASP A 84 -3.35 25.28 6.63
C ASP A 84 -4.57 25.97 6.01
N GLY A 85 -4.43 27.24 5.62
CA GLY A 85 -5.49 28.02 4.97
C GLY A 85 -6.78 28.17 5.77
N GLY A 86 -6.71 28.07 7.12
CA GLY A 86 -7.86 28.16 8.01
C GLY A 86 -8.52 26.83 8.36
N ASN A 87 -8.14 25.73 7.70
CA ASN A 87 -8.61 24.38 8.03
C ASN A 87 -7.59 23.64 8.92
N VAL A 88 -8.07 22.74 9.76
CA VAL A 88 -7.22 21.83 10.51
C VAL A 88 -7.17 20.50 9.77
N LYS A 89 -5.96 20.04 9.44
CA LYS A 89 -5.71 18.75 8.82
C LYS A 89 -5.06 17.80 9.81
N LEU A 90 -5.66 16.62 9.95
CA LEU A 90 -5.19 15.52 10.78
C LEU A 90 -4.59 14.47 9.86
N TYR A 91 -3.27 14.30 9.91
CA TYR A 91 -2.54 13.31 9.13
C TYR A 91 -2.39 12.04 9.96
N CYS A 92 -2.85 10.94 9.41
CA CYS A 92 -2.87 9.64 10.05
C CYS A 92 -2.05 8.64 9.23
N GLU A 93 -1.48 7.65 9.91
CA GLU A 93 -0.71 6.57 9.34
C GLU A 93 -1.17 5.26 9.99
N ASP A 94 -1.18 4.17 9.26
CA ASP A 94 -1.58 2.85 9.76
C ASP A 94 -0.66 2.32 10.89
N ASP A 95 -0.78 1.06 11.24
CA ASP A 95 0.01 0.47 12.33
C ASP A 95 1.53 0.41 12.04
N ILE A 96 1.98 0.66 10.80
CA ILE A 96 3.40 0.85 10.47
C ILE A 96 3.99 2.07 11.20
N PHE A 97 3.14 3.03 11.58
CA PHE A 97 3.54 4.13 12.47
C PHE A 97 4.29 3.67 13.73
N LEU A 98 3.95 2.52 14.27
CA LEU A 98 4.56 1.94 15.47
C LEU A 98 6.06 1.61 15.29
N PHE A 99 6.50 1.45 14.04
CA PHE A 99 7.90 1.20 13.68
C PHE A 99 8.74 2.48 13.54
N ARG A 100 8.16 3.67 13.73
CA ARG A 100 8.90 4.95 13.72
C ARG A 100 9.66 5.18 15.02
N LYS A 101 10.43 4.17 15.42
CA LYS A 101 11.32 4.17 16.61
C LYS A 101 12.74 3.92 16.15
N ASP A 102 13.70 4.61 16.79
CA ASP A 102 15.11 4.46 16.47
C ASP A 102 15.60 3.04 16.80
N MET A 103 16.35 2.49 15.87
CA MET A 103 17.04 1.22 16.02
C MET A 103 18.50 1.41 16.41
N LYS A 104 19.10 0.40 17.05
CA LYS A 104 20.52 0.39 17.35
C LYS A 104 21.36 0.34 16.08
N ASN A 105 22.41 1.15 16.03
CA ASN A 105 23.39 1.09 14.95
C ASN A 105 24.12 -0.24 15.00
N GLU A 106 24.02 -1.03 13.93
CA GLU A 106 24.60 -2.37 13.87
C GLU A 106 24.91 -2.79 12.44
N VAL A 107 25.91 -3.65 12.30
CA VAL A 107 26.24 -4.33 11.04
C VAL A 107 25.98 -5.82 11.21
N LEU A 108 24.93 -6.30 10.54
CA LEU A 108 24.56 -7.70 10.54
C LEU A 108 25.25 -8.44 9.38
N GLN A 109 25.83 -9.60 9.67
CA GLN A 109 26.46 -10.46 8.67
C GLN A 109 25.61 -11.74 8.50
N LYS A 110 25.39 -12.16 7.25
CA LYS A 110 24.61 -13.35 6.90
C LYS A 110 23.27 -13.44 7.66
N VAL A 111 22.44 -12.39 7.57
CA VAL A 111 21.17 -12.37 8.26
C VAL A 111 20.04 -12.80 7.33
N ALA A 112 19.24 -13.79 7.74
CA ALA A 112 18.01 -14.13 7.04
C ALA A 112 16.98 -13.00 7.18
N LEU A 113 16.20 -12.75 6.15
CA LEU A 113 15.18 -11.68 6.16
C LEU A 113 14.23 -11.83 7.34
N LYS A 114 13.75 -13.03 7.62
CA LYS A 114 12.86 -13.30 8.75
C LYS A 114 13.47 -12.89 10.10
N ASP A 115 14.76 -13.16 10.28
CA ASP A 115 15.48 -12.81 11.53
C ASP A 115 15.69 -11.30 11.65
N LEU A 116 15.99 -10.63 10.52
CA LEU A 116 16.07 -9.17 10.46
C LEU A 116 14.73 -8.54 10.87
N LEU A 117 13.61 -9.03 10.33
CA LEU A 117 12.28 -8.52 10.65
C LEU A 117 11.87 -8.77 12.10
N ALA A 118 12.18 -9.96 12.63
CA ALA A 118 11.96 -10.26 14.06
C ALA A 118 12.77 -9.31 14.96
N LYS A 119 14.01 -8.98 14.57
CA LYS A 119 14.83 -7.98 15.26
C LYS A 119 14.19 -6.59 15.21
N VAL A 120 13.68 -6.16 14.06
CA VAL A 120 12.97 -4.86 13.90
C VAL A 120 11.79 -4.79 14.85
N VAL A 121 10.93 -5.81 14.87
CA VAL A 121 9.78 -5.89 15.77
C VAL A 121 10.22 -5.77 17.23
N SER A 122 11.20 -6.55 17.63
CA SER A 122 11.70 -6.58 19.02
C SER A 122 12.33 -5.26 19.44
N GLU A 123 13.20 -4.65 18.64
CA GLU A 123 13.86 -3.37 18.95
C GLU A 123 12.88 -2.19 18.99
N CYS A 124 11.81 -2.25 18.20
CA CYS A 124 10.69 -1.29 18.31
C CYS A 124 9.83 -1.52 19.57
N GLY A 125 10.13 -2.54 20.40
CA GLY A 125 9.36 -2.87 21.60
C GLY A 125 7.94 -3.35 21.28
N LEU A 126 7.78 -4.05 20.16
CA LEU A 126 6.53 -4.62 19.68
C LEU A 126 6.55 -6.14 19.89
N SER A 127 5.35 -6.74 19.95
CA SER A 127 5.19 -8.19 20.15
C SER A 127 4.51 -8.88 18.98
N PHE A 128 4.66 -8.33 17.78
CA PHE A 128 4.07 -8.88 16.57
C PHE A 128 4.76 -10.15 16.12
N LYS A 129 3.97 -11.07 15.57
CA LYS A 129 4.51 -12.22 14.83
C LYS A 129 5.06 -11.75 13.49
N VAL A 130 5.96 -12.54 12.92
CA VAL A 130 6.51 -12.29 11.58
C VAL A 130 6.21 -13.47 10.68
N GLU A 131 5.41 -13.22 9.65
CA GLU A 131 5.19 -14.14 8.52
C GLU A 131 5.94 -13.63 7.30
N CYS A 132 6.93 -14.41 6.84
CA CYS A 132 7.78 -14.05 5.72
C CYS A 132 7.82 -15.22 4.72
N SER A 133 7.33 -15.00 3.51
CA SER A 133 7.36 -15.99 2.42
C SER A 133 8.69 -16.03 1.66
N TYR A 134 9.56 -15.02 1.88
CA TYR A 134 10.83 -14.96 1.18
C TYR A 134 11.91 -15.83 1.85
N SER A 135 12.59 -16.64 1.05
CA SER A 135 13.86 -17.30 1.42
C SER A 135 15.05 -16.40 1.09
N TRP A 136 15.09 -15.20 1.67
CA TRP A 136 16.06 -14.17 1.36
C TRP A 136 17.10 -14.04 2.47
N THR A 137 18.39 -14.02 2.10
CA THR A 137 19.48 -13.83 3.05
C THR A 137 20.37 -12.68 2.59
N TYR A 138 20.55 -11.69 3.46
CA TYR A 138 21.50 -10.61 3.27
C TYR A 138 22.92 -11.08 3.62
N GLY A 139 23.87 -10.94 2.73
CA GLY A 139 25.28 -11.16 3.05
C GLY A 139 25.80 -10.17 4.08
N LYS A 140 25.34 -8.92 3.99
CA LYS A 140 25.61 -7.83 4.94
C LYS A 140 24.42 -6.87 4.95
N PHE A 141 23.90 -6.51 6.12
CA PHE A 141 22.89 -5.49 6.30
C PHE A 141 23.37 -4.45 7.33
N VAL A 142 23.30 -3.16 6.97
CA VAL A 142 23.77 -2.06 7.81
C VAL A 142 22.57 -1.26 8.30
N ILE A 143 22.44 -1.15 9.63
CA ILE A 143 21.50 -0.26 10.31
C ILE A 143 22.34 0.90 10.87
N ASN A 144 22.09 2.11 10.38
CA ASN A 144 22.80 3.29 10.81
C ASN A 144 21.89 4.50 10.82
N ASN A 145 21.64 5.07 11.99
CA ASN A 145 20.72 6.21 12.20
C ASN A 145 19.37 5.99 11.50
N ALA A 146 18.79 4.82 11.67
CA ALA A 146 17.57 4.39 11.01
C ALA A 146 16.51 3.99 12.05
N THR A 147 15.25 4.25 11.72
CA THR A 147 14.09 3.73 12.45
C THR A 147 13.72 2.34 11.96
N GLY A 148 12.87 1.63 12.69
CA GLY A 148 12.28 0.37 12.20
C GLY A 148 11.54 0.56 10.87
N TYR A 149 10.87 1.71 10.70
CA TYR A 149 10.23 2.10 9.44
C TYR A 149 11.24 2.16 8.27
N ASP A 150 12.39 2.79 8.47
CA ASP A 150 13.40 2.92 7.41
C ASP A 150 13.98 1.55 7.01
N VAL A 151 14.11 0.63 7.98
CA VAL A 151 14.55 -0.75 7.70
C VAL A 151 13.49 -1.51 6.92
N LEU A 152 12.22 -1.43 7.30
CA LEU A 152 11.12 -2.07 6.58
C LEU A 152 10.99 -1.51 5.17
N LYS A 153 11.09 -0.19 5.00
CA LYS A 153 11.04 0.47 3.69
C LYS A 153 12.16 -0.01 2.77
N LYS A 154 13.38 -0.09 3.30
CA LYS A 154 14.51 -0.63 2.54
C LYS A 154 14.28 -2.09 2.11
N VAL A 155 13.75 -2.92 3.01
CA VAL A 155 13.39 -4.31 2.69
C VAL A 155 12.33 -4.36 1.60
N GLN A 156 11.28 -3.55 1.69
CA GLN A 156 10.22 -3.48 0.69
C GLN A 156 10.78 -3.14 -0.69
N GLU A 157 11.62 -2.11 -0.79
CA GLU A 157 12.22 -1.67 -2.05
C GLU A 157 13.15 -2.72 -2.66
N GLU A 158 13.98 -3.37 -1.84
CA GLU A 158 14.94 -4.38 -2.29
C GLU A 158 14.28 -5.69 -2.72
N CYS A 159 13.29 -6.17 -1.95
CA CYS A 159 12.58 -7.41 -2.25
C CYS A 159 11.43 -7.21 -3.26
N GLY A 160 10.94 -5.97 -3.41
CA GLY A 160 9.68 -5.69 -4.11
C GLY A 160 8.49 -6.34 -3.40
N ALA A 161 8.56 -6.38 -2.07
CA ALA A 161 7.60 -7.09 -1.24
C ALA A 161 6.34 -6.24 -0.95
N ASP A 162 5.25 -6.93 -0.71
CA ASP A 162 4.10 -6.39 0.00
C ASP A 162 4.35 -6.58 1.51
N ILE A 163 4.33 -5.48 2.26
CA ILE A 163 4.59 -5.46 3.71
C ILE A 163 3.45 -4.73 4.40
N TYR A 164 2.76 -5.42 5.31
CA TYR A 164 1.66 -4.83 6.06
C TYR A 164 1.48 -5.51 7.42
N LEU A 165 0.74 -4.86 8.31
CA LEU A 165 0.32 -5.40 9.59
C LEU A 165 -1.15 -5.83 9.53
N GLN A 166 -1.41 -7.05 9.97
CA GLN A 166 -2.75 -7.57 10.15
C GLN A 166 -2.77 -8.53 11.33
N ASP A 167 -3.78 -8.42 12.21
CA ASP A 167 -3.98 -9.31 13.35
C ASP A 167 -2.70 -9.55 14.19
N GLU A 168 -2.02 -8.45 14.57
CA GLU A 168 -0.75 -8.48 15.32
C GLU A 168 0.36 -9.29 14.62
N THR A 169 0.29 -9.42 13.30
CA THR A 169 1.28 -10.11 12.48
C THR A 169 1.82 -9.19 11.39
N LEU A 170 3.15 -9.08 11.32
CA LEU A 170 3.85 -8.41 10.23
C LEU A 170 4.00 -9.41 9.07
N HIS A 171 3.29 -9.16 7.98
CA HIS A 171 3.30 -9.97 6.77
C HIS A 171 4.28 -9.41 5.75
N ILE A 172 5.08 -10.29 5.14
CA ILE A 172 5.98 -9.97 4.05
C ILE A 172 5.93 -11.07 3.00
N HIS A 173 5.46 -10.76 1.81
CA HIS A 173 5.35 -11.70 0.69
C HIS A 173 5.39 -11.00 -0.67
N PRO A 174 5.59 -11.73 -1.79
CA PRO A 174 5.44 -11.18 -3.12
C PRO A 174 4.01 -10.67 -3.37
N PRO A 175 3.82 -9.54 -4.05
CA PRO A 175 2.50 -9.08 -4.45
C PRO A 175 1.75 -10.12 -5.28
N GLY A 176 0.48 -10.34 -4.92
CA GLY A 176 -0.38 -11.35 -5.54
C GLY A 176 -0.16 -12.79 -5.05
N GLU A 177 0.69 -13.03 -4.04
CA GLU A 177 0.78 -14.34 -3.37
C GLU A 177 -0.41 -14.57 -2.45
N LYS A 178 -0.80 -13.54 -1.69
CA LYS A 178 -2.02 -13.54 -0.89
C LYS A 178 -3.03 -12.62 -1.56
N MET A 179 -4.21 -13.12 -1.82
CA MET A 179 -5.31 -12.37 -2.42
C MET A 179 -6.39 -12.15 -1.38
N GLY A 180 -6.94 -10.93 -1.38
CA GLY A 180 -8.11 -10.59 -0.59
C GLY A 180 -9.42 -11.05 -1.25
N VAL A 181 -10.44 -10.22 -1.19
CA VAL A 181 -11.75 -10.50 -1.81
C VAL A 181 -11.76 -10.15 -3.29
N GLU A 182 -12.69 -10.74 -4.04
CA GLU A 182 -12.97 -10.38 -5.41
C GLU A 182 -14.03 -9.28 -5.45
N CYS A 183 -13.71 -8.16 -6.11
CA CYS A 183 -14.61 -7.04 -6.34
C CYS A 183 -15.04 -7.05 -7.82
N PHE A 184 -16.33 -6.77 -8.07
CA PHE A 184 -16.87 -6.73 -9.42
C PHE A 184 -17.19 -5.29 -9.83
N TYR A 185 -16.68 -4.89 -11.00
CA TYR A 185 -16.94 -3.60 -11.60
C TYR A 185 -17.45 -3.79 -13.04
N ASP A 186 -18.55 -3.13 -13.32
CA ASP A 186 -19.21 -3.11 -14.62
C ASP A 186 -19.28 -1.66 -15.10
N PHE A 187 -18.75 -1.39 -16.29
CA PHE A 187 -18.70 -0.04 -16.85
C PHE A 187 -20.07 0.60 -17.04
N ALA A 188 -21.11 -0.21 -17.17
CA ALA A 188 -22.49 0.29 -17.30
C ALA A 188 -23.20 0.54 -15.95
N LEU A 189 -22.66 0.01 -14.82
CA LEU A 189 -23.38 -0.01 -13.55
C LEU A 189 -22.71 0.79 -12.43
N ASN A 190 -21.42 0.56 -12.15
CA ASN A 190 -20.76 1.07 -10.94
C ASN A 190 -19.38 1.69 -11.17
N VAL A 191 -18.99 1.93 -12.43
CA VAL A 191 -17.84 2.75 -12.81
C VAL A 191 -18.35 4.13 -13.20
N GLU A 192 -17.91 5.18 -12.51
CA GLU A 192 -18.25 6.57 -12.85
C GLU A 192 -17.25 7.18 -13.83
N GLU A 193 -15.97 6.87 -13.63
CA GLU A 193 -14.87 7.39 -14.44
C GLU A 193 -13.82 6.28 -14.60
N ASP A 194 -13.17 6.21 -15.73
CA ASP A 194 -12.02 5.36 -15.96
C ASP A 194 -10.86 6.15 -16.58
N ASN A 195 -9.65 5.70 -16.28
CA ASN A 195 -8.41 6.13 -16.90
C ASN A 195 -7.62 4.87 -17.25
N LEU A 196 -8.16 4.09 -18.19
CA LEU A 196 -7.64 2.80 -18.56
C LEU A 196 -7.05 2.81 -19.97
N THR A 197 -5.91 2.15 -20.11
CA THR A 197 -5.30 1.88 -21.41
C THR A 197 -5.13 0.38 -21.56
N TYR A 198 -5.66 -0.18 -22.66
CA TYR A 198 -5.49 -1.61 -22.94
C TYR A 198 -4.16 -1.84 -23.66
N HIS A 199 -3.36 -2.76 -23.13
CA HIS A 199 -2.07 -3.14 -23.66
C HIS A 199 -2.03 -4.61 -24.04
N ARG A 200 -1.15 -4.95 -24.99
CA ARG A 200 -0.78 -6.32 -25.31
C ARG A 200 0.60 -6.62 -24.76
N ALA A 201 0.81 -7.81 -24.22
CA ALA A 201 2.10 -8.25 -23.73
C ALA A 201 3.18 -8.22 -24.82
N GLU A 202 2.79 -8.46 -26.09
CA GLU A 202 3.71 -8.40 -27.24
C GLU A 202 4.26 -7.00 -27.50
N ASP A 203 3.51 -5.94 -27.14
CA ASP A 203 3.90 -4.54 -27.29
C ASP A 203 4.73 -4.03 -26.11
N LYS A 204 4.63 -4.71 -24.95
CA LYS A 204 5.35 -4.38 -23.71
C LYS A 204 6.35 -5.47 -23.30
N LYS A 205 7.19 -5.91 -24.24
CA LYS A 205 8.25 -6.86 -23.93
C LYS A 205 9.32 -6.21 -23.09
N VAL A 206 9.62 -6.80 -21.92
CA VAL A 206 10.65 -6.31 -21.01
C VAL A 206 11.74 -7.34 -20.78
N GLN A 207 12.98 -6.86 -20.68
CA GLN A 207 14.14 -7.63 -20.25
C GLN A 207 14.62 -7.05 -18.92
N VAL A 208 14.45 -7.81 -17.84
CA VAL A 208 14.84 -7.34 -16.51
C VAL A 208 16.22 -7.90 -16.15
N ILE A 209 17.12 -7.00 -15.76
CA ILE A 209 18.49 -7.30 -15.34
C ILE A 209 18.58 -6.99 -13.85
N VAL A 210 18.64 -8.04 -13.03
CA VAL A 210 18.81 -7.89 -11.57
C VAL A 210 20.31 -7.92 -11.26
N LYS A 211 20.80 -6.85 -10.62
CA LYS A 211 22.22 -6.66 -10.31
C LYS A 211 22.47 -6.71 -8.81
N ALA A 212 23.43 -7.52 -8.39
CA ALA A 212 23.87 -7.60 -7.00
C ALA A 212 25.38 -7.30 -6.89
N LEU A 213 25.75 -6.45 -5.95
CA LEU A 213 27.16 -6.19 -5.65
C LEU A 213 27.70 -7.30 -4.75
N MET A 214 28.75 -7.97 -5.21
CA MET A 214 29.44 -9.02 -4.48
C MET A 214 30.44 -8.44 -3.46
N PRO A 215 30.81 -9.20 -2.41
CA PRO A 215 31.79 -8.76 -1.42
C PRO A 215 33.18 -8.44 -1.99
N ASP A 216 33.54 -9.02 -3.11
CA ASP A 216 34.80 -8.80 -3.83
C ASP A 216 34.77 -7.56 -4.76
N GLY A 217 33.64 -6.85 -4.80
CA GLY A 217 33.44 -5.67 -5.64
C GLY A 217 32.96 -5.99 -7.06
N THR A 218 32.80 -7.26 -7.42
CA THR A 218 32.20 -7.65 -8.71
C THR A 218 30.68 -7.49 -8.68
N VAL A 219 30.05 -7.44 -9.86
CA VAL A 219 28.60 -7.38 -10.00
C VAL A 219 28.12 -8.71 -10.54
N LYS A 220 27.24 -9.38 -9.82
CA LYS A 220 26.49 -10.53 -10.30
C LYS A 220 25.21 -10.04 -10.97
N GLU A 221 24.92 -10.55 -12.16
CA GLU A 221 23.73 -10.19 -12.93
C GLU A 221 22.90 -11.45 -13.22
N VAL A 222 21.58 -11.30 -13.11
CA VAL A 222 20.59 -12.32 -13.50
C VAL A 222 19.58 -11.67 -14.44
N GLU A 223 19.41 -12.24 -15.62
CA GLU A 223 18.46 -11.76 -16.63
C GLU A 223 17.19 -12.60 -16.64
N THR A 224 16.05 -11.91 -16.77
CA THR A 224 14.72 -12.53 -16.89
C THR A 224 13.88 -11.77 -17.93
N GLY A 225 12.81 -12.41 -18.43
CA GLY A 225 11.93 -11.81 -19.43
C GLY A 225 12.37 -12.05 -20.88
N ALA A 226 11.90 -11.20 -21.79
CA ALA A 226 12.10 -11.35 -23.22
C ALA A 226 13.43 -10.73 -23.67
N THR A 227 14.27 -11.54 -24.31
CA THR A 227 15.52 -11.05 -24.91
C THR A 227 15.20 -9.99 -25.99
N GLY A 228 15.83 -8.82 -25.85
CA GLY A 228 15.62 -7.69 -26.77
C GLY A 228 14.41 -6.81 -26.47
N GLY A 229 13.72 -7.06 -25.36
CA GLY A 229 12.71 -6.15 -24.82
C GLY A 229 13.33 -4.89 -24.18
N ASP A 230 12.47 -3.99 -23.70
CA ASP A 230 12.90 -2.79 -22.97
C ASP A 230 13.68 -3.19 -21.72
N LYS A 231 14.91 -2.68 -21.62
CA LYS A 231 15.81 -3.06 -20.52
C LYS A 231 15.46 -2.32 -19.23
N ILE A 232 15.26 -3.09 -18.18
CA ILE A 232 15.00 -2.59 -16.83
C ILE A 232 16.08 -3.14 -15.90
N GLU A 233 16.82 -2.25 -15.25
CA GLU A 233 17.84 -2.63 -14.27
C GLU A 233 17.33 -2.47 -12.86
N ILE A 234 17.46 -3.53 -12.06
CA ILE A 234 17.07 -3.56 -10.63
C ILE A 234 18.30 -3.88 -9.82
N LYS A 235 18.57 -3.05 -8.82
CA LYS A 235 19.61 -3.34 -7.83
C LYS A 235 19.02 -4.19 -6.71
N CYS A 236 19.79 -5.20 -6.30
CA CYS A 236 19.38 -6.18 -5.29
C CYS A 236 20.50 -6.33 -4.26
N ALA A 237 20.18 -6.38 -3.00
CA ALA A 237 21.16 -6.55 -1.93
C ALA A 237 21.51 -8.01 -1.62
N THR A 238 20.79 -8.97 -2.21
CA THR A 238 21.15 -10.39 -2.13
C THR A 238 21.94 -10.83 -3.34
N ASN A 239 22.88 -11.74 -3.14
CA ASN A 239 23.62 -12.44 -4.20
C ASN A 239 23.13 -13.88 -4.42
N ASP A 240 22.05 -14.25 -3.76
CA ASP A 240 21.35 -15.53 -3.93
C ASP A 240 20.62 -15.55 -5.28
N GLU A 241 21.07 -16.41 -6.18
CA GLU A 241 20.57 -16.43 -7.56
C GLU A 241 19.08 -16.76 -7.68
N PRO A 242 18.51 -17.74 -6.94
CA PRO A 242 17.07 -17.97 -6.92
C PRO A 242 16.25 -16.73 -6.53
N SER A 243 16.70 -15.99 -5.50
CA SER A 243 16.04 -14.77 -5.05
C SER A 243 16.12 -13.64 -6.09
N MET A 244 17.30 -13.48 -6.73
CA MET A 244 17.47 -12.53 -7.82
C MET A 244 16.55 -12.84 -9.00
N LYS A 245 16.46 -14.12 -9.37
CA LYS A 245 15.61 -14.59 -10.46
C LYS A 245 14.13 -14.36 -10.15
N ALA A 246 13.67 -14.73 -8.96
CA ALA A 246 12.30 -14.50 -8.50
C ALA A 246 11.93 -13.02 -8.53
N ARG A 247 12.84 -12.13 -8.10
CA ARG A 247 12.65 -10.67 -8.16
C ARG A 247 12.50 -10.17 -9.60
N GLY A 248 13.30 -10.69 -10.52
CA GLY A 248 13.22 -10.34 -11.94
C GLY A 248 11.92 -10.83 -12.60
N GLU A 249 11.52 -12.07 -12.33
CA GLU A 249 10.28 -12.67 -12.84
C GLU A 249 9.02 -11.91 -12.35
N LEU A 250 9.03 -11.48 -11.08
CA LEU A 250 7.96 -10.64 -10.53
C LEU A 250 7.84 -9.32 -11.31
N GLU A 251 8.96 -8.68 -11.63
CA GLU A 251 8.95 -7.42 -12.37
C GLU A 251 8.48 -7.61 -13.82
N VAL A 252 8.85 -8.73 -14.47
CA VAL A 252 8.34 -9.08 -15.79
C VAL A 252 6.82 -9.24 -15.74
N LYS A 253 6.29 -10.00 -14.77
CA LYS A 253 4.86 -10.24 -14.59
C LYS A 253 4.09 -8.93 -14.39
N ARG A 254 4.66 -7.99 -13.66
CA ARG A 254 4.05 -6.68 -13.39
C ARG A 254 3.95 -5.79 -14.63
N ARG A 255 4.83 -5.94 -15.61
CA ARG A 255 4.96 -5.01 -16.74
C ARG A 255 4.55 -5.58 -18.09
N SER A 256 4.55 -6.90 -18.26
CA SER A 256 4.26 -7.55 -19.53
C SER A 256 3.06 -8.50 -19.39
N PHE A 257 1.88 -7.99 -19.65
CA PHE A 257 0.61 -8.74 -19.65
C PHE A 257 -0.36 -8.15 -20.67
N ASP A 258 -1.33 -8.97 -21.11
CA ASP A 258 -2.46 -8.51 -21.91
C ASP A 258 -3.54 -7.99 -20.98
N GLY A 259 -3.94 -6.73 -21.10
CA GLY A 259 -4.99 -6.20 -20.26
C GLY A 259 -4.97 -4.69 -20.08
N TYR A 260 -5.79 -4.22 -19.18
CA TYR A 260 -5.87 -2.83 -18.77
C TYR A 260 -4.78 -2.45 -17.78
N ASP A 261 -4.24 -1.26 -17.97
CA ASP A 261 -3.36 -0.54 -17.07
C ASP A 261 -4.01 0.80 -16.74
N GLY A 262 -3.98 1.23 -15.48
CA GLY A 262 -4.58 2.48 -15.05
C GLY A 262 -5.51 2.31 -13.86
N SER A 263 -6.61 3.04 -13.83
CA SER A 263 -7.53 3.06 -12.70
C SER A 263 -8.98 3.25 -13.10
N ILE A 264 -9.88 2.76 -12.27
CA ILE A 264 -11.31 3.02 -12.32
C ILE A 264 -11.73 3.78 -11.07
N THR A 265 -12.76 4.60 -11.20
CA THR A 265 -13.37 5.33 -10.08
C THR A 265 -14.86 5.01 -10.03
N GLY A 266 -15.33 4.64 -8.87
CA GLY A 266 -16.73 4.37 -8.58
C GLY A 266 -17.14 4.92 -7.22
N TRP A 267 -18.29 4.51 -6.74
CA TRP A 267 -18.79 4.88 -5.41
C TRP A 267 -18.01 4.15 -4.30
N LEU A 268 -18.40 4.34 -3.05
CA LEU A 268 -17.79 3.62 -1.91
C LEU A 268 -18.08 2.12 -1.93
N ILE A 269 -19.00 1.66 -2.75
CA ILE A 269 -19.38 0.27 -2.94
C ILE A 269 -19.09 -0.18 -4.37
N PRO A 270 -18.45 -1.37 -4.55
CA PRO A 270 -18.00 -2.33 -3.55
C PRO A 270 -16.81 -1.83 -2.73
N VAL A 271 -16.65 -2.37 -1.51
CA VAL A 271 -15.45 -2.13 -0.71
C VAL A 271 -14.30 -2.92 -1.32
N CYS A 272 -13.28 -2.21 -1.76
CA CYS A 272 -12.11 -2.77 -2.40
C CYS A 272 -10.86 -2.26 -1.67
N ARG A 273 -9.85 -3.13 -1.53
CA ARG A 273 -8.59 -2.85 -0.83
C ARG A 273 -7.40 -3.27 -1.68
N PRO A 274 -6.20 -2.73 -1.45
CA PRO A 274 -4.98 -3.30 -2.03
C PRO A 274 -4.87 -4.80 -1.71
N SER A 275 -4.30 -5.57 -2.64
CA SER A 275 -4.25 -7.04 -2.64
C SER A 275 -5.58 -7.76 -2.88
N ASP A 276 -6.69 -7.06 -3.05
CA ASP A 276 -7.90 -7.65 -3.61
C ASP A 276 -7.75 -7.92 -5.11
N SER A 277 -8.71 -8.62 -5.68
CA SER A 277 -8.86 -8.73 -7.13
C SER A 277 -10.08 -7.96 -7.62
N VAL A 278 -9.96 -7.40 -8.81
CA VAL A 278 -11.04 -6.70 -9.49
C VAL A 278 -11.35 -7.40 -10.80
N THR A 279 -12.57 -7.87 -10.94
CA THR A 279 -13.10 -8.36 -12.22
C THR A 279 -13.84 -7.22 -12.91
N LEU A 280 -13.33 -6.86 -14.09
CA LEU A 280 -13.91 -5.84 -14.96
C LEU A 280 -14.80 -6.49 -16.01
N HIS A 281 -15.98 -5.92 -16.20
CA HIS A 281 -16.92 -6.30 -17.26
C HIS A 281 -17.26 -5.10 -18.13
N ASP A 282 -17.08 -5.29 -19.45
CA ASP A 282 -17.42 -4.32 -20.49
C ASP A 282 -18.34 -4.97 -21.54
N ALA A 283 -19.61 -4.63 -21.49
CA ALA A 283 -20.62 -5.19 -22.41
C ALA A 283 -20.34 -4.83 -23.88
N ASP A 284 -19.68 -3.70 -24.14
CA ASP A 284 -19.34 -3.24 -25.50
C ASP A 284 -18.07 -3.92 -26.03
N TYR A 285 -17.16 -4.30 -25.12
CA TYR A 285 -15.87 -4.92 -25.47
C TYR A 285 -15.58 -6.15 -24.61
N PRO A 286 -16.39 -7.23 -24.66
CA PRO A 286 -16.24 -8.39 -23.78
C PRO A 286 -14.88 -9.09 -23.86
N TYR A 287 -14.15 -8.95 -24.98
CA TYR A 287 -12.80 -9.50 -25.12
C TYR A 287 -11.74 -8.81 -24.26
N LYS A 288 -12.07 -7.68 -23.67
CA LYS A 288 -11.22 -6.94 -22.72
C LYS A 288 -11.51 -7.27 -21.27
N ASP A 289 -12.57 -8.03 -20.99
CA ASP A 289 -12.89 -8.49 -19.66
C ASP A 289 -11.70 -9.22 -19.04
N GLY A 290 -11.54 -9.10 -17.74
CA GLY A 290 -10.47 -9.75 -17.03
C GLY A 290 -10.46 -9.45 -15.55
N THR A 291 -9.69 -10.26 -14.83
CA THR A 291 -9.47 -10.10 -13.39
C THR A 291 -8.07 -9.55 -13.16
N TYR A 292 -7.99 -8.48 -12.38
CA TYR A 292 -6.76 -7.72 -12.14
C TYR A 292 -6.43 -7.68 -10.65
N PHE A 293 -5.14 -7.68 -10.34
CA PHE A 293 -4.65 -7.39 -9.00
C PHE A 293 -4.86 -5.91 -8.65
N VAL A 294 -5.28 -5.61 -7.43
CA VAL A 294 -5.43 -4.22 -6.97
C VAL A 294 -4.13 -3.75 -6.31
N THR A 295 -3.50 -2.75 -6.90
CA THR A 295 -2.25 -2.19 -6.38
C THR A 295 -2.46 -1.06 -5.40
N ALA A 296 -3.46 -0.21 -5.63
CA ALA A 296 -3.76 0.92 -4.76
C ALA A 296 -5.25 1.26 -4.76
N VAL A 297 -5.71 1.84 -3.67
CA VAL A 297 -7.08 2.34 -3.51
C VAL A 297 -7.03 3.70 -2.84
N ASP A 298 -7.58 4.72 -3.53
CA ASP A 298 -7.82 6.05 -2.97
C ASP A 298 -9.31 6.16 -2.63
N THR A 299 -9.62 6.46 -1.38
CA THR A 299 -11.00 6.73 -0.93
C THR A 299 -11.12 8.20 -0.57
N GLU A 300 -12.10 8.86 -1.16
CA GLU A 300 -12.44 10.25 -0.89
C GLU A 300 -13.87 10.33 -0.37
N PHE A 301 -14.09 11.08 0.71
CA PHE A 301 -15.39 11.29 1.32
C PHE A 301 -15.55 12.75 1.72
N SER A 302 -16.58 13.41 1.20
CA SER A 302 -16.87 14.82 1.49
C SER A 302 -18.37 15.11 1.32
N SER A 303 -18.79 16.35 1.55
CA SER A 303 -20.18 16.77 1.25
C SER A 303 -20.58 16.66 -0.23
N ALA A 304 -19.59 16.54 -1.14
CA ALA A 304 -19.82 16.38 -2.58
C ALA A 304 -20.05 14.92 -3.00
N GLY A 305 -19.76 13.97 -2.12
CA GLY A 305 -19.91 12.53 -2.40
C GLY A 305 -18.83 11.70 -1.78
N GLY A 306 -18.98 10.38 -1.89
CA GLY A 306 -17.97 9.39 -1.56
C GLY A 306 -17.52 8.67 -2.83
N LYS A 307 -16.22 8.65 -3.09
CA LYS A 307 -15.60 8.04 -4.28
C LYS A 307 -14.50 7.09 -3.88
N ARG A 308 -14.35 6.03 -4.67
CA ARG A 308 -13.27 5.05 -4.56
C ARG A 308 -12.59 4.89 -5.91
N LYS A 309 -11.32 5.29 -5.98
CA LYS A 309 -10.45 5.06 -7.12
C LYS A 309 -9.62 3.81 -6.88
N VAL A 310 -9.72 2.85 -7.78
CA VAL A 310 -9.02 1.56 -7.72
C VAL A 310 -7.98 1.51 -8.83
N SER A 311 -6.72 1.37 -8.46
CA SER A 311 -5.60 1.24 -9.38
C SER A 311 -5.33 -0.24 -9.67
N LEU A 312 -5.31 -0.56 -10.96
CA LEU A 312 -5.09 -1.91 -11.45
C LEU A 312 -3.60 -2.22 -11.54
N GLY A 313 -3.24 -3.43 -11.18
CA GLY A 313 -1.94 -4.02 -11.42
C GLY A 313 -1.99 -5.02 -12.57
N PHE A 314 -1.18 -6.07 -12.46
CA PHE A 314 -1.13 -7.12 -13.48
C PHE A 314 -2.42 -7.92 -13.54
N ARG A 315 -2.72 -8.43 -14.75
CA ARG A 315 -3.85 -9.34 -14.98
C ARG A 315 -3.62 -10.69 -14.31
N LEU A 316 -4.64 -11.19 -13.64
CA LEU A 316 -4.65 -12.49 -12.96
C LEU A 316 -5.23 -13.58 -13.86
N SER A 317 -6.30 -13.27 -14.60
CA SER A 317 -6.99 -14.18 -15.54
C SER A 317 -7.71 -13.40 -16.63
#